data_e6cd56f934531b7384ef868c6a55770d
#
_entry.id   e6cd56f934531b7384ef868c6a55770d
#
_cell.length_a   1.000
_cell.length_b   1.000
_cell.length_c   1.000
_cell.angle_alpha   90.00
_cell.angle_beta   90.00
_cell.angle_gamma   90.00
#
_symmetry.space_group_name_H-M   'P 1'
#
loop_
_entity.id
_entity.type
_entity.pdbx_description
1 polymer ?
#
loop_
_entity_poly.entity_id
_entity_poly.type
_entity_poly.pdbx_seq_one_letter_code
_entity_poly.pdbx_strand_id
1 'polypeptide(L)'
;GGLFYVLLIVTFGFSPKTTDVGYMPEQPIPFSHALHAGEMGMDCRYCHQTVEKAKHAAVPSTETCMACHSKVALESEKLNPLRESWATNQPVEWIRVHDLPDYVYFDHSAHLHKGIGCVSCHGRIDQMEVVYQHEPLSMGWCLDCHRNPEPNLRPKEFLTAMDWVSEDPGLGARLREANNVNPREDCSTCHR
;
A
#
# COMPACT_ATOMS: atom_id res chain seq x y z
N GLY A 1 23.43 3.61 -34.86
CA GLY A 1 22.91 4.50 -33.78
C GLY A 1 21.43 4.31 -33.50
N GLY A 2 20.54 4.38 -34.51
CA GLY A 2 19.09 4.41 -34.31
C GLY A 2 18.51 3.16 -33.66
N LEU A 3 18.91 1.97 -34.09
CA LEU A 3 18.44 0.71 -33.50
C LEU A 3 18.83 0.57 -32.02
N PHE A 4 20.02 0.99 -31.66
CA PHE A 4 20.50 1.00 -30.29
C PHE A 4 19.72 1.99 -29.42
N TYR A 5 19.38 3.16 -29.95
CA TYR A 5 18.56 4.15 -29.26
C TYR A 5 17.14 3.65 -29.02
N VAL A 6 16.51 3.02 -30.03
CA VAL A 6 15.19 2.40 -29.89
C VAL A 6 15.23 1.28 -28.85
N LEU A 7 16.28 0.45 -28.87
CA LEU A 7 16.46 -0.61 -27.87
C LEU A 7 16.55 -0.03 -26.44
N LEU A 8 17.30 1.05 -26.26
CA LEU A 8 17.40 1.73 -24.95
C LEU A 8 16.05 2.28 -24.50
N ILE A 9 15.30 2.97 -25.38
CA ILE A 9 13.97 3.48 -25.04
C ILE A 9 13.02 2.37 -24.67
N VAL A 10 12.97 1.30 -25.46
CA VAL A 10 12.08 0.15 -25.19
C VAL A 10 12.49 -0.57 -23.91
N THR A 11 13.80 -0.75 -23.67
CA THR A 11 14.28 -1.50 -22.50
C THR A 11 14.18 -0.70 -21.20
N PHE A 12 14.41 0.61 -21.24
CA PHE A 12 14.43 1.46 -20.04
C PHE A 12 13.19 2.35 -19.93
N GLY A 13 12.63 2.86 -21.02
CA GLY A 13 11.48 3.76 -20.99
C GLY A 13 10.13 3.05 -20.86
N PHE A 14 10.02 1.84 -21.41
CA PHE A 14 8.78 1.04 -21.36
C PHE A 14 8.90 -0.25 -20.54
N SER A 15 10.05 -0.47 -19.91
CA SER A 15 10.26 -1.63 -19.03
C SER A 15 9.47 -1.47 -17.73
N PRO A 16 8.86 -2.55 -17.19
CA PRO A 16 8.30 -2.56 -15.84
C PRO A 16 9.31 -2.15 -14.75
N LYS A 17 10.61 -2.23 -15.04
CA LYS A 17 11.68 -1.76 -14.14
C LYS A 17 11.73 -0.24 -13.97
N THR A 18 11.06 0.53 -14.83
CA THR A 18 10.93 1.99 -14.71
C THR A 18 9.65 2.40 -13.98
N THR A 19 8.86 1.42 -13.50
CA THR A 19 7.63 1.64 -12.74
C THR A 19 7.89 1.52 -11.24
N ASP A 20 8.86 2.22 -10.71
CA ASP A 20 9.15 2.40 -9.28
C ASP A 20 9.16 1.14 -8.38
N VAL A 21 9.10 -0.07 -8.97
CA VAL A 21 9.20 -1.32 -8.21
C VAL A 21 10.56 -1.37 -7.50
N GLY A 22 10.52 -1.56 -6.18
CA GLY A 22 11.71 -1.52 -5.35
C GLY A 22 12.11 -0.11 -4.91
N TYR A 23 11.35 0.93 -5.27
CA TYR A 23 11.56 2.28 -4.74
C TYR A 23 11.42 2.27 -3.22
N MET A 24 12.50 2.59 -2.53
CA MET A 24 12.65 2.49 -1.08
C MET A 24 13.40 3.71 -0.56
N PRO A 25 12.74 4.86 -0.44
CA PRO A 25 13.39 6.07 0.03
C PRO A 25 13.70 6.00 1.52
N GLU A 26 14.76 6.69 1.93
CA GLU A 26 15.02 6.92 3.35
C GLU A 26 13.94 7.86 3.92
N GLN A 27 13.34 7.44 5.02
CA GLN A 27 12.27 8.21 5.68
C GLN A 27 12.84 9.07 6.82
N PRO A 28 12.21 10.22 7.14
CA PRO A 28 12.66 11.09 8.22
C PRO A 28 12.63 10.39 9.60
N ILE A 29 11.79 9.38 9.75
CA ILE A 29 11.78 8.48 10.90
C ILE A 29 11.90 7.06 10.37
N PRO A 30 12.89 6.25 10.81
CA PRO A 30 13.05 4.88 10.38
C PRO A 30 11.98 3.97 11.00
N PHE A 31 10.75 4.11 10.53
CA PHE A 31 9.60 3.33 11.00
C PHE A 31 9.64 1.91 10.41
N SER A 32 9.62 0.91 11.29
CA SER A 32 9.59 -0.51 10.90
C SER A 32 8.16 -1.05 10.94
N HIS A 33 7.62 -1.43 9.78
CA HIS A 33 6.38 -2.19 9.72
C HIS A 33 6.58 -3.63 10.21
N ALA A 34 7.77 -4.20 10.01
CA ALA A 34 8.11 -5.52 10.51
C ALA A 34 7.95 -5.61 12.03
N LEU A 35 8.43 -4.60 12.75
CA LEU A 35 8.25 -4.54 14.21
C LEU A 35 6.77 -4.31 14.61
N HIS A 36 6.12 -3.28 14.06
CA HIS A 36 4.79 -2.87 14.53
C HIS A 36 3.67 -3.79 14.03
N ALA A 37 3.61 -4.04 12.73
CA ALA A 37 2.58 -4.89 12.15
C ALA A 37 2.95 -6.39 12.21
N GLY A 38 4.23 -6.73 12.00
CA GLY A 38 4.69 -8.11 12.03
C GLY A 38 4.82 -8.68 13.43
N GLU A 39 5.78 -8.21 14.22
CA GLU A 39 6.08 -8.80 15.53
C GLU A 39 5.04 -8.44 16.60
N MET A 40 4.60 -7.17 16.63
CA MET A 40 3.60 -6.71 17.62
C MET A 40 2.16 -7.01 17.21
N GLY A 41 1.91 -7.40 15.95
CA GLY A 41 0.59 -7.74 15.44
C GLY A 41 -0.40 -6.56 15.40
N MET A 42 0.08 -5.34 15.25
CA MET A 42 -0.81 -4.17 15.15
C MET A 42 -1.57 -4.18 13.82
N ASP A 43 -2.90 -4.05 13.89
CA ASP A 43 -3.73 -3.98 12.70
C ASP A 43 -3.43 -2.71 11.88
N CYS A 44 -3.39 -2.86 10.56
CA CYS A 44 -3.09 -1.76 9.62
C CYS A 44 -4.01 -0.55 9.83
N ARG A 45 -5.29 -0.81 10.16
CA ARG A 45 -6.33 0.21 10.36
C ARG A 45 -6.15 1.03 11.64
N TYR A 46 -5.31 0.56 12.58
CA TYR A 46 -4.98 1.37 13.76
C TYR A 46 -4.23 2.65 13.36
N CYS A 47 -3.33 2.53 12.40
CA CYS A 47 -2.54 3.66 11.87
C CYS A 47 -3.19 4.28 10.63
N HIS A 48 -3.66 3.46 9.69
CA HIS A 48 -4.28 3.89 8.44
C HIS A 48 -5.81 3.99 8.56
N GLN A 49 -6.27 4.88 9.44
CA GLN A 49 -7.66 4.95 9.93
C GLN A 49 -8.70 5.29 8.85
N THR A 50 -8.29 5.90 7.75
CA THR A 50 -9.21 6.32 6.69
C THR A 50 -9.37 5.30 5.57
N VAL A 51 -8.58 4.22 5.57
CA VAL A 51 -8.48 3.27 4.47
C VAL A 51 -9.81 2.61 4.07
N GLU A 52 -10.72 2.42 5.04
CA GLU A 52 -12.05 1.85 4.81
C GLU A 52 -13.10 2.90 4.38
N LYS A 53 -12.79 4.20 4.48
CA LYS A 53 -13.77 5.28 4.31
C LYS A 53 -13.40 6.28 3.22
N ALA A 54 -12.14 6.31 2.79
CA ALA A 54 -11.63 7.31 1.88
C ALA A 54 -10.73 6.70 0.80
N LYS A 55 -10.49 7.49 -0.25
CA LYS A 55 -9.56 7.10 -1.31
C LYS A 55 -8.12 6.95 -0.82
N HIS A 56 -7.70 7.76 0.14
CA HIS A 56 -6.36 7.72 0.72
C HIS A 56 -6.38 6.99 2.07
N ALA A 57 -5.39 6.13 2.28
CA ALA A 57 -5.23 5.38 3.52
C ALA A 57 -4.79 6.24 4.72
N ALA A 58 -4.37 7.47 4.48
CA ALA A 58 -3.72 8.40 5.38
C ALA A 58 -2.42 7.84 6.03
N VAL A 59 -1.46 8.71 6.21
CA VAL A 59 -0.34 8.49 7.12
C VAL A 59 -0.82 8.89 8.52
N PRO A 60 -0.54 8.11 9.58
CA PRO A 60 -1.01 8.43 10.92
C PRO A 60 -0.45 9.77 11.41
N SER A 61 -1.24 10.49 12.19
CA SER A 61 -0.79 11.72 12.85
C SER A 61 0.30 11.41 13.89
N THR A 62 1.12 12.39 14.20
CA THR A 62 2.11 12.31 15.30
C THR A 62 1.48 11.86 16.62
N GLU A 63 0.23 12.27 16.89
CA GLU A 63 -0.53 11.87 18.08
C GLU A 63 -0.70 10.34 18.16
N THR A 64 -0.99 9.69 17.04
CA THR A 64 -1.12 8.22 17.00
C THR A 64 0.16 7.53 17.46
N CYS A 65 1.31 8.02 17.02
CA CYS A 65 2.62 7.50 17.45
C CYS A 65 2.87 7.79 18.94
N MET A 66 2.57 9.00 19.39
CA MET A 66 2.80 9.47 20.75
C MET A 66 1.87 8.81 21.78
N ALA A 67 0.79 8.16 21.35
CA ALA A 67 -0.04 7.33 22.24
C ALA A 67 0.80 6.26 22.97
N CYS A 68 1.81 5.71 22.31
CA CYS A 68 2.77 4.77 22.89
C CYS A 68 4.13 5.42 23.17
N HIS A 69 4.68 6.18 22.22
CA HIS A 69 6.04 6.72 22.30
C HIS A 69 6.20 7.87 23.31
N SER A 70 5.13 8.31 23.96
CA SER A 70 5.20 9.12 25.17
C SER A 70 5.70 8.35 26.40
N LYS A 71 5.77 7.01 26.35
CA LYS A 71 6.21 6.11 27.43
C LYS A 71 7.17 5.02 26.98
N VAL A 72 7.21 4.71 25.69
CA VAL A 72 8.02 3.63 25.11
C VAL A 72 9.12 4.21 24.24
N ALA A 73 10.33 3.63 24.36
CA ALA A 73 11.53 4.03 23.61
C ALA A 73 11.91 5.52 23.77
N LEU A 74 11.75 6.05 24.98
CA LEU A 74 11.96 7.47 25.29
C LEU A 74 13.37 7.97 24.94
N GLU A 75 14.38 7.12 25.12
CA GLU A 75 15.79 7.48 24.88
C GLU A 75 16.26 7.20 23.44
N SER A 76 15.36 6.71 22.57
CA SER A 76 15.75 6.38 21.18
C SER A 76 15.95 7.65 20.37
N GLU A 77 17.17 7.85 19.87
CA GLU A 77 17.51 8.97 18.98
C GLU A 77 16.74 8.92 17.66
N LYS A 78 16.34 7.73 17.21
CA LYS A 78 15.52 7.52 16.01
C LYS A 78 14.17 8.23 16.08
N LEU A 79 13.69 8.52 17.30
CA LEU A 79 12.41 9.20 17.56
C LEU A 79 12.56 10.70 17.80
N ASN A 80 13.75 11.28 17.63
CA ASN A 80 13.95 12.71 17.75
C ASN A 80 13.02 13.51 16.82
N PRO A 81 12.90 13.17 15.51
CA PRO A 81 12.00 13.91 14.63
C PRO A 81 10.52 13.78 15.04
N LEU A 82 10.12 12.64 15.63
CA LEU A 82 8.76 12.46 16.15
C LEU A 82 8.50 13.38 17.36
N ARG A 83 9.46 13.46 18.29
CA ARG A 83 9.36 14.34 19.47
C ARG A 83 9.36 15.82 19.09
N GLU A 84 10.15 16.19 18.07
CA GLU A 84 10.15 17.55 17.53
C GLU A 84 8.80 17.88 16.89
N SER A 85 8.28 17.00 16.05
CA SER A 85 6.95 17.12 15.47
C SER A 85 5.87 17.33 16.54
N TRP A 86 5.94 16.55 17.62
CA TRP A 86 5.02 16.67 18.75
C TRP A 86 5.15 18.01 19.48
N ALA A 87 6.37 18.45 19.77
CA ALA A 87 6.64 19.68 20.51
C ALA A 87 6.28 20.94 19.72
N THR A 88 6.46 20.91 18.41
CA THR A 88 6.22 22.06 17.52
C THR A 88 4.85 22.04 16.85
N ASN A 89 4.10 20.95 16.99
CA ASN A 89 2.84 20.70 16.27
C ASN A 89 3.00 20.82 14.74
N GLN A 90 4.19 20.48 14.21
CA GLN A 90 4.44 20.40 12.79
C GLN A 90 4.41 18.95 12.33
N PRO A 91 3.82 18.63 11.18
CA PRO A 91 3.77 17.25 10.69
C PRO A 91 5.17 16.72 10.38
N VAL A 92 5.34 15.40 10.48
CA VAL A 92 6.51 14.72 9.92
C VAL A 92 6.39 14.70 8.40
N GLU A 93 7.42 15.14 7.69
CA GLU A 93 7.45 15.20 6.23
C GLU A 93 7.81 13.82 5.63
N TRP A 94 6.86 12.89 5.69
CA TRP A 94 7.02 11.57 5.11
C TRP A 94 7.17 11.60 3.60
N ILE A 95 8.10 10.78 3.10
CA ILE A 95 8.25 10.59 1.65
C ILE A 95 7.27 9.53 1.17
N ARG A 96 6.45 9.89 0.18
CA ARG A 96 5.47 8.97 -0.40
C ARG A 96 6.17 7.86 -1.17
N VAL A 97 5.85 6.60 -0.87
CA VAL A 97 6.41 5.42 -1.53
C VAL A 97 5.50 4.95 -2.66
N HIS A 98 4.22 4.76 -2.36
CA HIS A 98 3.22 4.36 -3.36
C HIS A 98 2.53 5.62 -3.87
N ASP A 99 2.84 5.98 -5.11
CA ASP A 99 2.35 7.21 -5.73
C ASP A 99 1.85 6.93 -7.14
N LEU A 100 0.56 7.18 -7.37
CA LEU A 100 -0.03 7.11 -8.70
C LEU A 100 -0.03 8.50 -9.33
N PRO A 101 0.09 8.61 -10.66
CA PRO A 101 -0.05 9.90 -11.34
C PRO A 101 -1.36 10.62 -10.99
N ASP A 102 -1.33 11.94 -10.93
CA ASP A 102 -2.48 12.77 -10.52
C ASP A 102 -3.74 12.56 -11.36
N TYR A 103 -3.60 12.08 -12.59
CA TYR A 103 -4.72 11.76 -13.48
C TYR A 103 -5.32 10.36 -13.24
N VAL A 104 -4.80 9.60 -12.25
CA VAL A 104 -5.32 8.27 -11.89
C VAL A 104 -6.14 8.35 -10.61
N TYR A 105 -7.39 7.94 -10.72
CA TYR A 105 -8.30 7.85 -9.57
C TYR A 105 -8.25 6.45 -8.97
N PHE A 106 -7.70 6.37 -7.79
CA PHE A 106 -7.70 5.15 -7.00
C PHE A 106 -8.42 5.41 -5.67
N ASP A 107 -9.21 4.43 -5.23
CA ASP A 107 -9.94 4.51 -3.97
C ASP A 107 -9.73 3.24 -3.16
N HIS A 108 -9.02 3.35 -2.02
CA HIS A 108 -8.79 2.23 -1.11
C HIS A 108 -10.11 1.66 -0.59
N SER A 109 -11.05 2.51 -0.17
CA SER A 109 -12.29 2.05 0.44
C SER A 109 -13.10 1.17 -0.51
N ALA A 110 -13.14 1.49 -1.80
CA ALA A 110 -13.83 0.70 -2.81
C ALA A 110 -13.22 -0.72 -2.92
N HIS A 111 -11.89 -0.83 -2.90
CA HIS A 111 -11.20 -2.12 -2.99
C HIS A 111 -11.38 -2.97 -1.72
N LEU A 112 -11.24 -2.36 -0.55
CA LEU A 112 -11.45 -3.06 0.71
C LEU A 112 -12.90 -3.57 0.87
N HIS A 113 -13.89 -2.73 0.54
CA HIS A 113 -15.29 -3.14 0.59
C HIS A 113 -15.61 -4.33 -0.34
N LYS A 114 -14.85 -4.49 -1.42
CA LYS A 114 -14.95 -5.61 -2.36
C LYS A 114 -14.15 -6.84 -1.93
N GLY A 115 -13.37 -6.75 -0.87
CA GLY A 115 -12.62 -7.90 -0.33
C GLY A 115 -11.20 -8.04 -0.87
N ILE A 116 -10.59 -6.97 -1.38
CA ILE A 116 -9.17 -6.99 -1.79
C ILE A 116 -8.29 -6.82 -0.57
N GLY A 117 -7.38 -7.77 -0.32
CA GLY A 117 -6.44 -7.71 0.80
C GLY A 117 -5.28 -6.76 0.56
N CYS A 118 -4.78 -6.14 1.63
CA CYS A 118 -3.66 -5.20 1.56
C CYS A 118 -2.42 -5.79 0.88
N VAL A 119 -2.15 -7.07 1.11
CA VAL A 119 -1.00 -7.79 0.55
C VAL A 119 -1.00 -7.83 -0.98
N SER A 120 -2.18 -7.78 -1.62
CA SER A 120 -2.29 -7.85 -3.09
C SER A 120 -1.61 -6.69 -3.81
N CYS A 121 -1.46 -5.53 -3.13
CA CYS A 121 -0.83 -4.33 -3.69
C CYS A 121 0.47 -3.96 -2.97
N HIS A 122 0.53 -4.19 -1.66
CA HIS A 122 1.63 -3.76 -0.82
C HIS A 122 2.66 -4.86 -0.54
N GLY A 123 2.42 -6.11 -1.02
CA GLY A 123 3.27 -7.24 -0.66
C GLY A 123 3.26 -7.51 0.85
N ARG A 124 4.26 -8.21 1.35
CA ARG A 124 4.42 -8.54 2.77
C ARG A 124 5.00 -7.34 3.54
N ILE A 125 4.24 -6.24 3.58
CA ILE A 125 4.66 -5.00 4.27
C ILE A 125 4.88 -5.22 5.77
N ASP A 126 4.21 -6.20 6.35
CA ASP A 126 4.42 -6.71 7.71
C ASP A 126 5.81 -7.32 7.95
N GLN A 127 6.64 -7.46 6.93
CA GLN A 127 8.02 -7.93 7.00
C GLN A 127 9.02 -6.85 6.55
N MET A 128 8.55 -5.63 6.25
CA MET A 128 9.42 -4.55 5.75
C MET A 128 9.94 -3.70 6.89
N GLU A 129 11.27 -3.66 7.07
CA GLU A 129 11.95 -2.70 7.93
C GLU A 129 11.87 -1.28 7.34
N VAL A 130 12.06 -1.17 6.03
CA VAL A 130 11.82 0.05 5.26
C VAL A 130 10.82 -0.29 4.17
N VAL A 131 9.77 0.52 4.07
CA VAL A 131 8.73 0.30 3.06
C VAL A 131 9.28 0.56 1.68
N TYR A 132 8.99 -0.34 0.77
CA TYR A 132 9.27 -0.19 -0.66
C TYR A 132 8.05 -0.52 -1.51
N GLN A 133 8.00 0.00 -2.71
CA GLN A 133 6.95 -0.33 -3.68
C GLN A 133 7.16 -1.75 -4.18
N HIS A 134 6.22 -2.64 -3.86
CA HIS A 134 6.28 -4.06 -4.20
C HIS A 134 5.75 -4.33 -5.62
N GLU A 135 4.57 -3.80 -5.93
CA GLU A 135 3.90 -4.00 -7.20
C GLU A 135 4.09 -2.82 -8.17
N PRO A 136 4.07 -3.05 -9.49
CA PRO A 136 4.34 -1.98 -10.46
C PRO A 136 3.29 -0.88 -10.47
N LEU A 137 2.07 -1.14 -10.01
CA LEU A 137 0.93 -0.23 -10.02
C LEU A 137 0.65 0.41 -11.39
N SER A 138 1.11 -0.25 -12.45
CA SER A 138 0.90 0.19 -13.83
C SER A 138 -0.54 -0.06 -14.28
N MET A 139 -0.99 0.65 -15.33
CA MET A 139 -2.32 0.44 -15.90
C MET A 139 -2.56 -1.03 -16.29
N GLY A 140 -1.57 -1.70 -16.90
CA GLY A 140 -1.66 -3.12 -17.26
C GLY A 140 -1.89 -4.01 -16.04
N TRP A 141 -1.11 -3.79 -14.98
CA TRP A 141 -1.24 -4.52 -13.72
C TRP A 141 -2.63 -4.33 -13.07
N CYS A 142 -3.17 -3.10 -13.07
CA CYS A 142 -4.51 -2.83 -12.58
C CYS A 142 -5.58 -3.57 -13.41
N LEU A 143 -5.46 -3.53 -14.75
CA LEU A 143 -6.40 -4.18 -15.66
C LEU A 143 -6.35 -5.71 -15.55
N ASP A 144 -5.18 -6.31 -15.33
CA ASP A 144 -5.05 -7.75 -15.11
C ASP A 144 -5.84 -8.20 -13.87
N CYS A 145 -5.74 -7.44 -12.77
CA CYS A 145 -6.55 -7.69 -11.58
C CYS A 145 -8.05 -7.45 -11.83
N HIS A 146 -8.42 -6.38 -12.53
CA HIS A 146 -9.83 -6.08 -12.85
C HIS A 146 -10.47 -7.17 -13.73
N ARG A 147 -9.73 -7.78 -14.64
CA ARG A 147 -10.20 -8.90 -15.48
C ARG A 147 -10.31 -10.21 -14.70
N ASN A 148 -9.40 -10.42 -13.76
CA ASN A 148 -9.35 -11.63 -12.94
C ASN A 148 -9.16 -11.30 -11.45
N PRO A 149 -10.17 -10.75 -10.75
CA PRO A 149 -10.05 -10.32 -9.36
C PRO A 149 -10.01 -11.48 -8.34
N GLU A 150 -10.50 -12.67 -8.72
CA GLU A 150 -10.75 -13.79 -7.82
C GLU A 150 -9.55 -14.19 -6.97
N PRO A 151 -8.30 -14.26 -7.49
CA PRO A 151 -7.13 -14.61 -6.69
C PRO A 151 -6.80 -13.62 -5.57
N ASN A 152 -7.27 -12.38 -5.68
CA ASN A 152 -7.00 -11.31 -4.74
C ASN A 152 -8.14 -11.09 -3.72
N LEU A 153 -9.26 -11.80 -3.90
CA LEU A 153 -10.40 -11.71 -3.00
C LEU A 153 -10.20 -12.57 -1.77
N ARG A 154 -10.54 -12.00 -0.61
CA ARG A 154 -10.51 -12.68 0.68
C ARG A 154 -11.69 -12.27 1.55
N PRO A 155 -12.06 -13.07 2.55
CA PRO A 155 -13.05 -12.67 3.55
C PRO A 155 -12.62 -11.38 4.24
N LYS A 156 -13.58 -10.55 4.62
CA LYS A 156 -13.30 -9.20 5.17
C LYS A 156 -12.51 -9.21 6.46
N GLU A 157 -12.63 -10.28 7.25
CA GLU A 157 -11.84 -10.51 8.47
C GLU A 157 -10.35 -10.72 8.21
N PHE A 158 -9.97 -11.10 6.98
CA PHE A 158 -8.57 -11.36 6.61
C PHE A 158 -7.95 -10.29 5.70
N LEU A 159 -8.60 -9.12 5.55
CA LEU A 159 -8.08 -8.05 4.68
C LEU A 159 -6.69 -7.55 5.10
N THR A 160 -6.43 -7.52 6.41
CA THR A 160 -5.16 -7.07 7.01
C THR A 160 -4.22 -8.23 7.39
N ALA A 161 -4.68 -9.49 7.28
CA ALA A 161 -3.86 -10.66 7.53
C ALA A 161 -2.93 -10.92 6.34
N MET A 162 -1.69 -10.46 6.43
CA MET A 162 -0.77 -10.42 5.28
C MET A 162 -0.29 -11.81 4.85
N ASP A 163 -0.27 -12.78 5.75
CA ASP A 163 0.15 -14.17 5.55
C ASP A 163 -1.00 -15.12 5.23
N TRP A 164 -2.25 -14.63 5.27
CA TRP A 164 -3.41 -15.46 5.02
C TRP A 164 -3.47 -15.96 3.56
N VAL A 165 -3.66 -17.24 3.39
CA VAL A 165 -3.87 -17.93 2.10
C VAL A 165 -5.08 -18.83 2.22
N SER A 166 -5.94 -18.85 1.19
CA SER A 166 -7.07 -19.78 1.14
C SER A 166 -6.61 -21.18 0.75
N GLU A 167 -7.06 -22.19 1.48
CA GLU A 167 -6.92 -23.60 1.07
C GLU A 167 -8.02 -24.03 0.09
N ASP A 168 -9.03 -23.21 -0.11
CA ASP A 168 -10.18 -23.46 -0.97
C ASP A 168 -10.03 -22.76 -2.33
N PRO A 169 -9.80 -23.52 -3.41
CA PRO A 169 -9.62 -22.95 -4.76
C PRO A 169 -10.86 -22.21 -5.28
N GLY A 170 -12.06 -22.55 -4.77
CA GLY A 170 -13.32 -21.96 -5.20
C GLY A 170 -13.73 -20.71 -4.42
N LEU A 171 -12.98 -20.33 -3.39
CA LEU A 171 -13.36 -19.22 -2.52
C LEU A 171 -13.46 -17.88 -3.27
N GLY A 172 -12.49 -17.58 -4.13
CA GLY A 172 -12.47 -16.32 -4.88
C GLY A 172 -13.72 -16.12 -5.73
N ALA A 173 -14.16 -17.16 -6.44
CA ALA A 173 -15.38 -17.11 -7.25
C ALA A 173 -16.63 -16.86 -6.39
N ARG A 174 -16.75 -17.52 -5.23
CA ARG A 174 -17.87 -17.30 -4.30
C ARG A 174 -17.84 -15.89 -3.70
N LEU A 175 -16.68 -15.37 -3.35
CA LEU A 175 -16.54 -14.01 -2.84
C LEU A 175 -16.83 -12.96 -3.92
N ARG A 176 -16.47 -13.24 -5.17
CA ARG A 176 -16.82 -12.40 -6.32
C ARG A 176 -18.34 -12.22 -6.44
N GLU A 177 -19.07 -13.34 -6.36
CA GLU A 177 -20.53 -13.33 -6.40
C GLU A 177 -21.11 -12.65 -5.15
N ALA A 178 -20.72 -13.10 -3.94
CA ALA A 178 -21.26 -12.60 -2.68
C ALA A 178 -21.05 -11.09 -2.46
N ASN A 179 -19.90 -10.56 -2.87
CA ASN A 179 -19.57 -9.14 -2.76
C ASN A 179 -19.94 -8.33 -4.01
N ASN A 180 -20.59 -8.97 -5.01
CA ASN A 180 -20.92 -8.34 -6.29
C ASN A 180 -19.71 -7.59 -6.89
N VAL A 181 -18.62 -8.35 -7.11
CA VAL A 181 -17.35 -7.79 -7.62
C VAL A 181 -17.37 -7.79 -9.14
N ASN A 182 -17.63 -6.62 -9.71
CA ASN A 182 -17.67 -6.38 -11.15
C ASN A 182 -16.77 -5.17 -11.47
N PRO A 183 -15.44 -5.37 -11.53
CA PRO A 183 -14.53 -4.26 -11.77
C PRO A 183 -14.76 -3.66 -13.16
N ARG A 184 -14.71 -2.33 -13.22
CA ARG A 184 -14.85 -1.60 -14.49
C ARG A 184 -13.49 -1.45 -15.14
N GLU A 185 -13.47 -1.47 -16.49
CA GLU A 185 -12.27 -1.35 -17.30
C GLU A 185 -12.32 -0.13 -18.25
N ASP A 186 -13.37 0.68 -18.15
CA ASP A 186 -13.49 1.89 -18.97
C ASP A 186 -12.56 3.00 -18.48
N CYS A 187 -12.05 3.78 -19.44
CA CYS A 187 -11.05 4.81 -19.19
C CYS A 187 -11.48 5.80 -18.11
N SER A 188 -12.75 6.21 -18.13
CA SER A 188 -13.29 7.26 -17.24
C SER A 188 -13.47 6.80 -15.80
N THR A 189 -13.41 5.51 -15.51
CA THR A 189 -13.41 4.99 -14.12
C THR A 189 -12.10 5.29 -13.41
N CYS A 190 -10.98 5.19 -14.14
CA CYS A 190 -9.63 5.36 -13.60
C CYS A 190 -9.01 6.71 -13.94
N HIS A 191 -9.43 7.34 -15.02
CA HIS A 191 -8.85 8.60 -15.51
C HIS A 191 -9.90 9.70 -15.65
N ARG A 192 -9.58 10.89 -15.12
CA ARG A 192 -10.43 12.09 -15.20
C ARG A 192 -9.60 13.31 -15.57
#